data_29584c1c8b8c84dd2412223cb4c6bd6b
#
_entry.id   29584c1c8b8c84dd2412223cb4c6bd6b
#
_cell.length_a   1.000
_cell.length_b   1.000
_cell.length_c   1.000
_cell.angle_alpha   90.00
_cell.angle_beta   90.00
_cell.angle_gamma   90.00
#
_symmetry.space_group_name_H-M   'P 1'
#
loop_
_entity.id
_entity.type
_entity.pdbx_description
1 polymer ?
#
loop_
_entity_poly.entity_id
_entity_poly.type
_entity_poly.pdbx_seq_one_letter_code
_entity_poly.pdbx_strand_id
1 'polypeptide(L)'
;MAWWRTYFDEGYLNEFSPLFTPATDRAQVARLRELLALPAGAKVLDLACGQGRHAQLLAASGYQVTGLDLSRPLLRVARQAGREAGIPTRTRRGSTGPALRYHHGDMRRLPTLWRGRFDAVVNLFTSFGFFDDPSDDARVIHGVARVLKRGGTFIWQGGSRDGIMARFVGTDSWETADGTTVRQDRSFDPLSGFLTIDSTWTRRRKVERRSHRIRLYTADRLAALMEAAGLTVVAAYDGFGDAPVHRRSSEMLLVARKAG
;
A
#
# COMPACT_ATOMS: atom_id res chain seq x y z
N MET A 1 -17.33 -9.95 11.72
CA MET A 1 -17.24 -8.94 10.61
C MET A 1 -15.77 -8.75 10.29
N ALA A 2 -15.36 -8.68 9.03
CA ALA A 2 -13.94 -8.55 8.68
C ALA A 2 -13.42 -7.18 9.13
N TRP A 3 -12.41 -7.15 10.00
CA TRP A 3 -11.86 -5.97 10.66
C TRP A 3 -11.44 -4.85 9.68
N TRP A 4 -10.83 -5.22 8.54
CA TRP A 4 -10.35 -4.29 7.51
C TRP A 4 -11.44 -3.46 6.83
N ARG A 5 -12.73 -3.79 7.01
CA ARG A 5 -13.86 -3.02 6.47
C ARG A 5 -14.12 -1.73 7.24
N THR A 6 -13.76 -1.69 8.51
CA THR A 6 -14.08 -0.58 9.42
C THR A 6 -12.86 0.07 10.05
N TYR A 7 -11.70 -0.58 9.99
CA TYR A 7 -10.46 -0.10 10.63
C TYR A 7 -9.91 1.17 9.98
N PHE A 8 -9.99 1.27 8.63
CA PHE A 8 -9.42 2.38 7.87
C PHE A 8 -10.38 3.57 7.82
N ASP A 9 -10.49 4.28 8.92
CA ASP A 9 -11.35 5.45 9.17
C ASP A 9 -10.53 6.69 9.58
N GLU A 10 -11.17 7.69 10.18
CA GLU A 10 -10.49 8.88 10.69
C GLU A 10 -9.58 8.54 11.88
N GLY A 11 -9.94 7.55 12.71
CA GLY A 11 -9.09 7.06 13.80
C GLY A 11 -7.77 6.46 13.28
N TYR A 12 -7.82 5.71 12.16
CA TYR A 12 -6.62 5.24 11.48
C TYR A 12 -5.71 6.40 11.05
N LEU A 13 -6.27 7.48 10.50
CA LEU A 13 -5.48 8.64 10.12
C LEU A 13 -4.78 9.28 11.32
N ASN A 14 -5.49 9.40 12.44
CA ASN A 14 -4.92 9.94 13.67
C ASN A 14 -3.80 9.05 14.24
N GLU A 15 -3.98 7.72 14.18
CA GLU A 15 -2.99 6.73 14.62
C GLU A 15 -1.69 6.81 13.83
N PHE A 16 -1.80 6.86 12.51
CA PHE A 16 -0.65 6.78 11.60
C PHE A 16 -0.14 8.12 11.10
N SER A 17 -0.82 9.25 11.40
CA SER A 17 -0.41 10.58 10.96
C SER A 17 1.05 10.95 11.29
N PRO A 18 1.64 10.54 12.43
CA PRO A 18 3.06 10.83 12.71
C PRO A 18 4.02 10.19 11.69
N LEU A 19 3.60 9.12 11.01
CA LEU A 19 4.39 8.44 9.97
C LEU A 19 4.22 9.07 8.58
N PHE A 20 3.23 9.94 8.39
CA PHE A 20 2.88 10.55 7.10
C PHE A 20 3.49 11.94 6.99
N THR A 21 4.78 12.01 6.71
CA THR A 21 5.43 13.31 6.51
C THR A 21 5.57 13.64 5.03
N PRO A 22 5.34 14.92 4.62
CA PRO A 22 5.51 15.33 3.23
C PRO A 22 6.91 15.06 2.66
N ALA A 23 7.95 15.09 3.51
CA ALA A 23 9.32 14.79 3.11
C ALA A 23 9.48 13.31 2.76
N THR A 24 9.02 12.42 3.64
CA THR A 24 9.05 10.97 3.42
C THR A 24 8.24 10.59 2.18
N ASP A 25 7.03 11.14 2.02
CA ASP A 25 6.17 10.85 0.86
C ASP A 25 6.83 11.27 -0.46
N ARG A 26 7.47 12.45 -0.50
CA ARG A 26 8.22 12.90 -1.68
C ARG A 26 9.42 12.00 -2.00
N ALA A 27 10.18 11.58 -0.99
CA ALA A 27 11.32 10.68 -1.17
C ALA A 27 10.87 9.31 -1.72
N GLN A 28 9.79 8.75 -1.15
CA GLN A 28 9.19 7.51 -1.62
C GLN A 28 8.72 7.61 -3.08
N VAL A 29 8.05 8.70 -3.45
CA VAL A 29 7.59 8.89 -4.83
C VAL A 29 8.75 9.14 -5.79
N ALA A 30 9.80 9.84 -5.38
CA ALA A 30 11.01 9.98 -6.19
C ALA A 30 11.60 8.58 -6.50
N ARG A 31 11.72 7.73 -5.48
CA ARG A 31 12.20 6.34 -5.67
C ARG A 31 11.27 5.52 -6.56
N LEU A 32 9.96 5.62 -6.40
CA LEU A 32 9.00 4.96 -7.27
C LEU A 32 9.18 5.36 -8.74
N ARG A 33 9.39 6.66 -9.01
CA ARG A 33 9.61 7.15 -10.38
C ARG A 33 10.88 6.58 -11.02
N GLU A 34 11.96 6.47 -10.27
CA GLU A 34 13.20 5.83 -10.72
C GLU A 34 12.95 4.36 -11.08
N LEU A 35 12.31 3.60 -10.19
CA LEU A 35 12.04 2.17 -10.40
C LEU A 35 11.04 1.91 -11.53
N LEU A 36 10.06 2.78 -11.69
CA LEU A 36 9.07 2.68 -12.76
C LEU A 36 9.66 3.05 -14.12
N ALA A 37 10.52 4.08 -14.18
CA ALA A 37 11.14 4.60 -15.39
C ALA A 37 10.12 4.84 -16.55
N LEU A 38 8.94 5.36 -16.22
CA LEU A 38 7.84 5.55 -17.17
C LEU A 38 7.81 6.99 -17.73
N PRO A 39 7.37 7.18 -18.98
CA PRO A 39 7.20 8.51 -19.56
C PRO A 39 6.02 9.26 -18.92
N ALA A 40 6.02 10.58 -19.07
CA ALA A 40 4.87 11.41 -18.69
C ALA A 40 3.59 10.91 -19.40
N GLY A 41 2.46 10.97 -18.70
CA GLY A 41 1.18 10.46 -19.17
C GLY A 41 0.99 8.96 -19.05
N ALA A 42 1.98 8.20 -18.56
CA ALA A 42 1.80 6.79 -18.26
C ALA A 42 0.67 6.58 -17.23
N LYS A 43 -0.05 5.48 -17.36
CA LYS A 43 -1.21 5.15 -16.52
C LYS A 43 -0.77 4.30 -15.33
N VAL A 44 -0.92 4.83 -14.14
CA VAL A 44 -0.55 4.15 -12.89
C VAL A 44 -1.80 3.86 -12.06
N LEU A 45 -1.92 2.65 -11.54
CA LEU A 45 -2.91 2.28 -10.52
C LEU A 45 -2.22 2.29 -9.15
N ASP A 46 -2.72 3.12 -8.23
CA ASP A 46 -2.39 3.07 -6.81
C ASP A 46 -3.45 2.22 -6.12
N LEU A 47 -3.09 0.98 -5.75
CA LEU A 47 -3.98 -0.04 -5.23
C LEU A 47 -3.98 -0.01 -3.70
N ALA A 48 -5.15 0.17 -3.10
CA ALA A 48 -5.36 0.52 -1.69
C ALA A 48 -4.67 1.87 -1.34
N CYS A 49 -5.06 2.91 -2.10
CA CYS A 49 -4.41 4.23 -2.07
C CYS A 49 -4.67 5.06 -0.80
N GLY A 50 -5.59 4.64 0.08
CA GLY A 50 -5.97 5.34 1.30
C GLY A 50 -6.38 6.79 1.05
N GLN A 51 -5.79 7.73 1.82
CA GLN A 51 -5.99 9.18 1.66
C GLN A 51 -5.25 9.78 0.44
N GLY A 52 -4.61 8.95 -0.40
CA GLY A 52 -4.09 9.36 -1.71
C GLY A 52 -2.77 10.12 -1.69
N ARG A 53 -1.97 10.05 -0.62
CA ARG A 53 -0.70 10.80 -0.49
C ARG A 53 0.31 10.46 -1.60
N HIS A 54 0.49 9.19 -1.96
CA HIS A 54 1.34 8.79 -3.09
C HIS A 54 0.67 9.07 -4.43
N ALA A 55 -0.63 8.76 -4.56
CA ALA A 55 -1.38 9.00 -5.80
C ALA A 55 -1.31 10.46 -6.27
N GLN A 56 -1.40 11.42 -5.35
CA GLN A 56 -1.29 12.85 -5.66
C GLN A 56 0.09 13.23 -6.17
N LEU A 57 1.15 12.78 -5.48
CA LEU A 57 2.53 13.08 -5.86
C LEU A 57 2.93 12.40 -7.18
N LEU A 58 2.45 11.17 -7.44
CA LEU A 58 2.63 10.51 -8.74
C LEU A 58 1.91 11.29 -9.86
N ALA A 59 0.70 11.76 -9.61
CA ALA A 59 -0.01 12.59 -10.59
C ALA A 59 0.70 13.93 -10.81
N ALA A 60 1.15 14.61 -9.74
CA ALA A 60 1.94 15.83 -9.84
C ALA A 60 3.26 15.63 -10.61
N SER A 61 3.78 14.39 -10.63
CA SER A 61 4.96 14.00 -11.42
C SER A 61 4.66 13.73 -12.89
N GLY A 62 3.43 13.96 -13.35
CA GLY A 62 3.05 13.86 -14.76
C GLY A 62 2.32 12.56 -15.15
N TYR A 63 2.05 11.64 -14.22
CA TYR A 63 1.33 10.40 -14.53
C TYR A 63 -0.20 10.59 -14.54
N GLN A 64 -0.89 9.68 -15.24
CA GLN A 64 -2.34 9.51 -15.15
C GLN A 64 -2.66 8.48 -14.08
N VAL A 65 -2.96 8.94 -12.87
CA VAL A 65 -3.12 8.07 -11.70
C VAL A 65 -4.59 7.72 -11.48
N THR A 66 -4.82 6.45 -11.21
CA THR A 66 -6.08 5.93 -10.69
C THR A 66 -5.80 5.38 -9.29
N GLY A 67 -6.40 5.96 -8.25
CA GLY A 67 -6.38 5.39 -6.91
C GLY A 67 -7.61 4.51 -6.68
N LEU A 68 -7.44 3.33 -6.12
CA LEU A 68 -8.53 2.48 -5.68
C LEU A 68 -8.38 2.20 -4.18
N ASP A 69 -9.46 2.39 -3.42
CA ASP A 69 -9.52 2.03 -2.00
C ASP A 69 -10.92 1.58 -1.60
N LEU A 70 -11.01 0.77 -0.56
CA LEU A 70 -12.27 0.31 0.02
C LEU A 70 -12.86 1.33 1.00
N SER A 71 -12.02 2.14 1.65
CA SER A 71 -12.42 3.11 2.67
C SER A 71 -13.04 4.36 2.02
N ARG A 72 -14.33 4.56 2.22
CA ARG A 72 -15.00 5.81 1.82
C ARG A 72 -14.51 7.03 2.59
N PRO A 73 -14.25 6.97 3.91
CA PRO A 73 -13.63 8.07 4.67
C PRO A 73 -12.28 8.50 4.08
N LEU A 74 -11.35 7.57 3.87
CA LEU A 74 -10.04 7.90 3.31
C LEU A 74 -10.15 8.49 1.90
N LEU A 75 -11.01 7.92 1.05
CA LEU A 75 -11.25 8.45 -0.30
C LEU A 75 -11.89 9.84 -0.29
N ARG A 76 -12.62 10.22 0.76
CA ARG A 76 -13.14 11.59 0.91
C ARG A 76 -11.99 12.57 1.09
N VAL A 77 -11.06 12.25 2.01
CA VAL A 77 -9.82 13.02 2.24
C VAL A 77 -8.99 13.11 0.95
N ALA A 78 -8.76 11.96 0.29
CA ALA A 78 -8.01 11.90 -0.96
C ALA A 78 -8.57 12.81 -2.06
N ARG A 79 -9.89 12.81 -2.24
CA ARG A 79 -10.56 13.65 -3.25
C ARG A 79 -10.49 15.14 -2.91
N GLN A 80 -10.60 15.48 -1.63
CA GLN A 80 -10.48 16.86 -1.19
C GLN A 80 -9.07 17.38 -1.44
N ALA A 81 -8.05 16.68 -0.96
CA ALA A 81 -6.65 17.07 -1.14
C ALA A 81 -6.24 17.13 -2.63
N GLY A 82 -6.75 16.21 -3.48
CA GLY A 82 -6.53 16.28 -4.94
C GLY A 82 -7.14 17.50 -5.60
N ARG A 83 -8.30 17.97 -5.13
CA ARG A 83 -8.92 19.24 -5.60
C ARG A 83 -8.12 20.47 -5.14
N GLU A 84 -7.70 20.49 -3.88
CA GLU A 84 -6.89 21.56 -3.30
C GLU A 84 -5.54 21.71 -4.02
N ALA A 85 -4.95 20.58 -4.42
CA ALA A 85 -3.74 20.54 -5.24
C ALA A 85 -3.96 20.92 -6.72
N GLY A 86 -5.19 21.21 -7.14
CA GLY A 86 -5.51 21.57 -8.52
C GLY A 86 -5.26 20.48 -9.57
N ILE A 87 -5.16 19.21 -9.16
CA ILE A 87 -4.87 18.11 -10.08
C ILE A 87 -6.14 17.75 -10.88
N PRO A 88 -6.11 17.77 -12.22
CA PRO A 88 -7.29 17.50 -13.03
C PRO A 88 -7.76 16.05 -12.88
N THR A 89 -9.08 15.84 -12.84
CA THR A 89 -9.67 14.50 -12.77
C THR A 89 -9.76 13.81 -14.14
N ARG A 90 -9.57 14.55 -15.23
CA ARG A 90 -9.57 14.04 -16.62
C ARG A 90 -8.53 14.78 -17.44
N THR A 91 -7.85 14.06 -18.30
CA THR A 91 -7.10 14.65 -19.42
C THR A 91 -8.03 14.96 -20.57
N ARG A 92 -7.70 15.96 -21.41
CA ARG A 92 -8.35 16.14 -22.72
C ARG A 92 -8.09 14.89 -23.57
N ARG A 93 -9.03 14.58 -24.47
CA ARG A 93 -8.84 13.45 -25.41
C ARG A 93 -7.54 13.65 -26.21
N GLY A 94 -6.66 12.65 -26.21
CA GLY A 94 -5.34 12.72 -26.84
C GLY A 94 -4.24 13.42 -26.03
N SER A 95 -4.54 13.96 -24.85
CA SER A 95 -3.52 14.56 -23.97
C SER A 95 -2.80 13.51 -23.13
N THR A 96 -1.50 13.69 -22.95
CA THR A 96 -0.64 12.93 -22.03
C THR A 96 -0.45 13.63 -20.68
N GLY A 97 -1.19 14.72 -20.43
CA GLY A 97 -1.10 15.48 -19.19
C GLY A 97 -1.47 14.67 -17.94
N PRO A 98 -1.11 15.18 -16.74
CA PRO A 98 -1.42 14.53 -15.47
C PRO A 98 -2.93 14.43 -15.24
N ALA A 99 -3.36 13.38 -14.56
CA ALA A 99 -4.73 13.26 -14.08
C ALA A 99 -4.77 12.38 -12.84
N LEU A 100 -5.76 12.62 -11.97
CA LEU A 100 -5.96 11.85 -10.74
C LEU A 100 -7.43 11.51 -10.57
N ARG A 101 -7.74 10.22 -10.46
CA ARG A 101 -9.09 9.72 -10.20
C ARG A 101 -9.07 8.76 -9.05
N TYR A 102 -10.13 8.79 -8.23
CA TYR A 102 -10.32 7.87 -7.14
C TYR A 102 -11.56 7.00 -7.33
N HIS A 103 -11.39 5.70 -7.20
CA HIS A 103 -12.43 4.69 -7.27
C HIS A 103 -12.62 4.01 -5.91
N HIS A 104 -13.88 3.89 -5.48
CA HIS A 104 -14.23 3.05 -4.34
C HIS A 104 -14.38 1.62 -4.82
N GLY A 105 -13.62 0.69 -4.23
CA GLY A 105 -13.66 -0.71 -4.64
C GLY A 105 -12.78 -1.63 -3.79
N ASP A 106 -13.05 -2.92 -3.91
CA ASP A 106 -12.29 -3.98 -3.27
C ASP A 106 -11.16 -4.43 -4.20
N MET A 107 -9.91 -4.43 -3.71
CA MET A 107 -8.74 -4.83 -4.50
C MET A 107 -8.77 -6.28 -4.99
N ARG A 108 -9.59 -7.15 -4.37
CA ARG A 108 -9.83 -8.52 -4.83
C ARG A 108 -10.69 -8.60 -6.10
N ARG A 109 -11.39 -7.49 -6.44
CA ARG A 109 -12.41 -7.44 -7.49
C ARG A 109 -12.22 -6.22 -8.39
N LEU A 110 -11.05 -6.13 -9.02
CA LEU A 110 -10.77 -5.01 -9.93
C LEU A 110 -11.73 -5.04 -11.14
N PRO A 111 -12.19 -3.87 -11.64
CA PRO A 111 -13.10 -3.80 -12.77
C PRO A 111 -12.57 -4.55 -14.00
N THR A 112 -13.43 -5.29 -14.69
CA THR A 112 -13.05 -6.03 -15.91
C THR A 112 -12.61 -5.10 -17.05
N LEU A 113 -13.19 -3.90 -17.12
CA LEU A 113 -12.81 -2.84 -18.08
C LEU A 113 -11.38 -2.29 -17.88
N TRP A 114 -10.71 -2.68 -16.80
CA TRP A 114 -9.32 -2.29 -16.55
C TRP A 114 -8.29 -3.30 -17.09
N ARG A 115 -8.73 -4.39 -17.74
CA ARG A 115 -7.81 -5.37 -18.34
C ARG A 115 -6.81 -4.69 -19.27
N GLY A 116 -5.50 -4.90 -19.02
CA GLY A 116 -4.41 -4.37 -19.85
C GLY A 116 -4.38 -2.84 -19.95
N ARG A 117 -4.84 -2.14 -18.91
CA ARG A 117 -5.00 -0.68 -18.94
C ARG A 117 -3.80 0.09 -18.41
N PHE A 118 -3.09 -0.45 -17.42
CA PHE A 118 -2.09 0.28 -16.66
C PHE A 118 -0.67 -0.09 -17.09
N ASP A 119 0.19 0.91 -17.19
CA ASP A 119 1.61 0.75 -17.41
C ASP A 119 2.29 0.27 -16.12
N ALA A 120 1.77 0.71 -14.97
CA ALA A 120 2.20 0.24 -13.67
C ALA A 120 1.05 0.11 -12.67
N VAL A 121 1.26 -0.76 -11.68
CA VAL A 121 0.46 -0.85 -10.46
C VAL A 121 1.42 -0.70 -9.27
N VAL A 122 1.04 0.08 -8.27
CA VAL A 122 1.74 0.17 -6.99
C VAL A 122 0.80 -0.26 -5.87
N ASN A 123 1.30 -1.01 -4.88
CA ASN A 123 0.60 -1.34 -3.64
C ASN A 123 1.59 -1.14 -2.50
N LEU A 124 1.35 -0.14 -1.68
CA LEU A 124 2.34 0.46 -0.78
C LEU A 124 1.86 0.46 0.66
N PHE A 125 2.79 0.71 1.58
CA PHE A 125 2.53 0.88 3.00
C PHE A 125 1.79 -0.31 3.61
N THR A 126 2.27 -1.52 3.30
CA THR A 126 1.74 -2.77 3.89
C THR A 126 0.23 -2.97 3.65
N SER A 127 -0.28 -2.50 2.51
CA SER A 127 -1.71 -2.62 2.15
C SER A 127 -2.05 -3.97 1.52
N PHE A 128 -1.56 -5.07 2.10
CA PHE A 128 -1.71 -6.44 1.60
C PHE A 128 -1.64 -7.45 2.74
N GLY A 129 -2.29 -8.61 2.61
CA GLY A 129 -2.27 -9.63 3.66
C GLY A 129 -3.38 -9.49 4.71
N PHE A 130 -4.44 -8.74 4.41
CA PHE A 130 -5.56 -8.48 5.35
C PHE A 130 -6.61 -9.60 5.41
N PHE A 131 -6.59 -10.52 4.45
CA PHE A 131 -7.68 -11.48 4.28
C PHE A 131 -7.42 -12.77 5.03
N ASP A 132 -8.50 -13.33 5.61
CA ASP A 132 -8.44 -14.59 6.36
C ASP A 132 -8.10 -15.76 5.43
N ASP A 133 -8.72 -15.79 4.26
CA ASP A 133 -8.43 -16.78 3.22
C ASP A 133 -7.21 -16.36 2.38
N PRO A 134 -6.11 -17.14 2.37
CA PRO A 134 -4.93 -16.86 1.54
C PRO A 134 -5.25 -16.78 0.04
N SER A 135 -6.31 -17.43 -0.42
CA SER A 135 -6.74 -17.33 -1.83
C SER A 135 -7.20 -15.93 -2.22
N ASP A 136 -7.64 -15.12 -1.26
CA ASP A 136 -7.96 -13.72 -1.50
C ASP A 136 -6.73 -12.87 -1.80
N ASP A 137 -5.60 -13.16 -1.13
CA ASP A 137 -4.31 -12.53 -1.44
C ASP A 137 -3.86 -12.89 -2.87
N ALA A 138 -3.98 -14.17 -3.26
CA ALA A 138 -3.71 -14.61 -4.62
C ALA A 138 -4.63 -13.92 -5.65
N ARG A 139 -5.93 -13.75 -5.35
CA ARG A 139 -6.89 -13.01 -6.20
C ARG A 139 -6.45 -11.57 -6.44
N VAL A 140 -5.90 -10.90 -5.43
CA VAL A 140 -5.36 -9.53 -5.59
C VAL A 140 -4.23 -9.54 -6.62
N ILE A 141 -3.24 -10.43 -6.46
CA ILE A 141 -2.09 -10.49 -7.38
C ILE A 141 -2.51 -10.86 -8.80
N HIS A 142 -3.42 -11.83 -8.97
CA HIS A 142 -4.01 -12.14 -10.28
C HIS A 142 -4.77 -10.94 -10.87
N GLY A 143 -5.48 -10.18 -10.03
CA GLY A 143 -6.14 -8.94 -10.41
C GLY A 143 -5.16 -7.91 -10.94
N VAL A 144 -4.01 -7.72 -10.25
CA VAL A 144 -2.91 -6.85 -10.67
C VAL A 144 -2.36 -7.28 -12.03
N ALA A 145 -2.01 -8.56 -12.18
CA ALA A 145 -1.51 -9.09 -13.44
C ALA A 145 -2.50 -8.86 -14.60
N ARG A 146 -3.81 -9.02 -14.36
CA ARG A 146 -4.86 -8.81 -15.36
C ARG A 146 -4.98 -7.36 -15.81
N VAL A 147 -4.84 -6.38 -14.91
CA VAL A 147 -5.00 -4.96 -15.24
C VAL A 147 -3.74 -4.33 -15.81
N LEU A 148 -2.57 -4.90 -15.58
CA LEU A 148 -1.32 -4.50 -16.21
C LEU A 148 -1.33 -4.79 -17.70
N LYS A 149 -0.75 -3.87 -18.48
CA LYS A 149 -0.33 -4.10 -19.86
C LYS A 149 0.74 -5.18 -19.93
N ARG A 150 0.99 -5.75 -21.10
CA ARG A 150 2.18 -6.57 -21.37
C ARG A 150 3.44 -5.70 -21.16
N GLY A 151 4.45 -6.24 -20.49
CA GLY A 151 5.65 -5.49 -20.07
C GLY A 151 5.43 -4.49 -18.91
N GLY A 152 4.21 -4.38 -18.40
CA GLY A 152 3.87 -3.48 -17.28
C GLY A 152 4.51 -3.90 -15.96
N THR A 153 4.70 -2.92 -15.08
CA THR A 153 5.44 -3.09 -13.81
C THR A 153 4.49 -3.11 -12.61
N PHE A 154 4.70 -4.04 -11.69
CA PHE A 154 4.09 -4.05 -10.38
C PHE A 154 5.15 -3.74 -9.32
N ILE A 155 4.90 -2.75 -8.46
CA ILE A 155 5.70 -2.49 -7.28
C ILE A 155 4.84 -2.77 -6.04
N TRP A 156 5.31 -3.69 -5.21
CA TRP A 156 4.75 -3.96 -3.90
C TRP A 156 5.73 -3.52 -2.81
N GLN A 157 5.24 -2.82 -1.78
CA GLN A 157 6.05 -2.44 -0.61
C GLN A 157 5.28 -2.72 0.67
N GLY A 158 5.94 -3.34 1.62
CA GLY A 158 5.34 -3.63 2.93
C GLY A 158 6.29 -4.32 3.89
N GLY A 159 5.74 -4.75 5.03
CA GLY A 159 6.50 -5.42 6.08
C GLY A 159 7.08 -6.75 5.63
N SER A 160 8.36 -6.98 5.94
CA SER A 160 9.05 -8.25 5.73
C SER A 160 8.91 -9.12 6.97
N ARG A 161 8.38 -10.33 6.80
CA ARG A 161 8.24 -11.31 7.91
C ARG A 161 9.57 -11.54 8.62
N ASP A 162 10.62 -11.81 7.86
CA ASP A 162 11.93 -12.18 8.43
C ASP A 162 12.52 -11.06 9.28
N GLY A 163 12.52 -9.84 8.77
CA GLY A 163 13.07 -8.70 9.47
C GLY A 163 12.24 -8.27 10.69
N ILE A 164 10.91 -8.33 10.57
CA ILE A 164 10.00 -8.06 11.70
C ILE A 164 10.22 -9.10 12.80
N MET A 165 10.27 -10.40 12.45
CA MET A 165 10.47 -11.47 13.43
C MET A 165 11.87 -11.44 14.06
N ALA A 166 12.90 -11.03 13.32
CA ALA A 166 14.26 -10.88 13.87
C ALA A 166 14.37 -9.81 14.98
N ARG A 167 13.38 -8.91 15.06
CA ARG A 167 13.32 -7.81 16.05
C ARG A 167 11.97 -7.78 16.78
N PHE A 168 11.29 -8.93 16.84
CA PHE A 168 9.94 -9.00 17.38
C PHE A 168 9.89 -8.57 18.84
N VAL A 169 9.03 -7.59 19.12
CA VAL A 169 8.72 -7.11 20.47
C VAL A 169 7.24 -7.34 20.71
N GLY A 170 6.92 -8.23 21.66
CA GLY A 170 5.53 -8.61 21.95
C GLY A 170 4.71 -7.49 22.57
N THR A 171 5.31 -6.62 23.35
CA THR A 171 4.63 -5.47 23.97
C THR A 171 5.52 -4.24 23.88
N ASP A 172 4.91 -3.13 23.48
CA ASP A 172 5.56 -1.82 23.42
C ASP A 172 4.60 -0.73 23.90
N SER A 173 5.15 0.36 24.45
CA SER A 173 4.35 1.51 24.87
C SER A 173 5.14 2.81 24.74
N TRP A 174 4.43 3.86 24.36
CA TRP A 174 4.98 5.22 24.24
C TRP A 174 3.93 6.27 24.58
N GLU A 175 4.37 7.49 24.75
CA GLU A 175 3.52 8.64 24.94
C GLU A 175 3.59 9.54 23.71
N THR A 176 2.44 9.98 23.23
CA THR A 176 2.35 10.95 22.13
C THR A 176 2.50 12.38 22.64
N ALA A 177 2.79 13.34 21.76
CA ALA A 177 3.00 14.75 22.13
C ALA A 177 1.81 15.40 22.84
N ASP A 178 0.59 14.85 22.70
CA ASP A 178 -0.62 15.34 23.35
C ASP A 178 -0.92 14.64 24.69
N GLY A 179 0.02 13.83 25.21
CA GLY A 179 -0.10 13.11 26.48
C GLY A 179 -0.99 11.86 26.39
N THR A 180 -1.21 11.30 25.20
CA THR A 180 -1.87 10.01 25.04
C THR A 180 -0.87 8.88 25.21
N THR A 181 -1.11 7.98 26.16
CA THR A 181 -0.33 6.73 26.26
C THR A 181 -0.87 5.73 25.26
N VAL A 182 0.01 5.20 24.44
CA VAL A 182 -0.28 4.11 23.49
C VAL A 182 0.43 2.86 23.96
N ARG A 183 -0.30 1.77 24.08
CA ARG A 183 0.24 0.42 24.33
C ARG A 183 -0.15 -0.46 23.18
N GLN A 184 0.83 -1.20 22.64
CA GLN A 184 0.59 -2.24 21.64
C GLN A 184 1.02 -3.59 22.17
N ASP A 185 0.10 -4.54 22.16
CA ASP A 185 0.37 -5.94 22.41
C ASP A 185 0.32 -6.68 21.05
N ARG A 186 1.39 -7.41 20.73
CA ARG A 186 1.59 -8.06 19.43
C ARG A 186 1.73 -9.56 19.61
N SER A 187 1.07 -10.31 18.75
CA SER A 187 1.24 -11.78 18.68
C SER A 187 1.41 -12.20 17.24
N PHE A 188 2.24 -13.23 17.02
CA PHE A 188 2.48 -13.79 15.70
C PHE A 188 2.14 -15.29 15.69
N ASP A 189 1.29 -15.69 14.75
CA ASP A 189 0.99 -17.09 14.50
C ASP A 189 1.82 -17.59 13.30
N PRO A 190 2.79 -18.50 13.51
CA PRO A 190 3.67 -18.98 12.44
C PRO A 190 2.95 -19.86 11.41
N LEU A 191 1.82 -20.48 11.75
CA LEU A 191 1.07 -21.34 10.84
C LEU A 191 0.28 -20.52 9.81
N SER A 192 -0.46 -19.53 10.28
CA SER A 192 -1.23 -18.64 9.40
C SER A 192 -0.41 -17.47 8.85
N GLY A 193 0.73 -17.15 9.47
CA GLY A 193 1.56 -16.01 9.17
C GLY A 193 1.00 -14.67 9.64
N PHE A 194 -0.06 -14.66 10.45
CA PHE A 194 -0.66 -13.43 10.94
C PHE A 194 0.11 -12.82 12.10
N LEU A 195 0.45 -11.56 11.94
CA LEU A 195 0.79 -10.64 13.03
C LEU A 195 -0.51 -9.94 13.46
N THR A 196 -0.91 -10.13 14.70
CA THR A 196 -2.02 -9.41 15.33
C THR A 196 -1.46 -8.30 16.20
N ILE A 197 -2.04 -7.12 16.13
CA ILE A 197 -1.65 -5.92 16.89
C ILE A 197 -2.89 -5.38 17.57
N ASP A 198 -2.89 -5.44 18.90
CA ASP A 198 -3.92 -4.89 19.77
C ASP A 198 -3.39 -3.58 20.36
N SER A 199 -3.94 -2.46 19.92
CA SER A 199 -3.56 -1.11 20.37
C SER A 199 -4.54 -0.60 21.40
N THR A 200 -4.04 -0.10 22.52
CA THR A 200 -4.80 0.58 23.56
C THR A 200 -4.29 2.02 23.70
N TRP A 201 -5.19 2.98 23.52
CA TRP A 201 -4.95 4.40 23.60
C TRP A 201 -5.59 4.93 24.87
N THR A 202 -4.81 5.49 25.74
CA THR A 202 -5.30 6.03 27.02
C THR A 202 -4.98 7.51 27.13
N ARG A 203 -6.03 8.33 27.22
CA ARG A 203 -5.88 9.77 27.44
C ARG A 203 -6.82 10.21 28.57
N ARG A 204 -6.26 10.68 29.68
CA ARG A 204 -7.02 10.97 30.90
C ARG A 204 -7.83 9.74 31.34
N ARG A 205 -9.18 9.81 31.29
CA ARG A 205 -10.10 8.70 31.66
C ARG A 205 -10.70 7.98 30.42
N LYS A 206 -10.31 8.38 29.21
CA LYS A 206 -10.80 7.75 27.97
C LYS A 206 -9.83 6.67 27.53
N VAL A 207 -10.36 5.49 27.25
CA VAL A 207 -9.62 4.34 26.72
C VAL A 207 -10.26 3.94 25.41
N GLU A 208 -9.47 3.92 24.35
CA GLU A 208 -9.86 3.40 23.03
C GLU A 208 -9.04 2.15 22.74
N ARG A 209 -9.67 1.14 22.16
CA ARG A 209 -9.00 -0.11 21.75
C ARG A 209 -9.27 -0.36 20.30
N ARG A 210 -8.21 -0.72 19.55
CA ARG A 210 -8.27 -1.09 18.16
C ARG A 210 -7.43 -2.33 17.94
N SER A 211 -7.93 -3.25 17.14
CA SER A 211 -7.21 -4.47 16.78
C SER A 211 -7.16 -4.60 15.27
N HIS A 212 -6.01 -4.99 14.76
CA HIS A 212 -5.85 -5.37 13.38
C HIS A 212 -4.87 -6.52 13.25
N ARG A 213 -4.96 -7.22 12.14
CA ARG A 213 -4.02 -8.30 11.84
C ARG A 213 -3.62 -8.29 10.38
N ILE A 214 -2.39 -8.66 10.12
CA ILE A 214 -1.85 -8.71 8.78
C ILE A 214 -1.04 -9.99 8.59
N ARG A 215 -1.23 -10.68 7.47
CA ARG A 215 -0.35 -11.78 7.10
C ARG A 215 0.95 -11.21 6.58
N LEU A 216 2.03 -11.54 7.29
CA LEU A 216 3.37 -11.19 6.87
C LEU A 216 3.90 -12.24 5.89
N TYR A 217 4.48 -11.76 4.82
CA TYR A 217 5.14 -12.59 3.81
C TYR A 217 6.65 -12.50 3.95
N THR A 218 7.33 -13.64 3.66
CA THR A 218 8.75 -13.63 3.29
C THR A 218 8.89 -13.24 1.82
N ALA A 219 10.06 -12.78 1.40
CA ALA A 219 10.26 -12.32 0.01
C ALA A 219 10.02 -13.45 -1.00
N ASP A 220 10.48 -14.67 -0.73
CA ASP A 220 10.30 -15.85 -1.58
C ASP A 220 8.81 -16.24 -1.73
N ARG A 221 8.05 -16.21 -0.63
CA ARG A 221 6.62 -16.56 -0.66
C ARG A 221 5.81 -15.53 -1.45
N LEU A 222 6.15 -14.25 -1.30
CA LEU A 222 5.49 -13.20 -2.08
C LEU A 222 5.89 -13.26 -3.55
N ALA A 223 7.16 -13.53 -3.85
CA ALA A 223 7.63 -13.75 -5.22
C ALA A 223 6.90 -14.93 -5.88
N ALA A 224 6.76 -16.07 -5.17
CA ALA A 224 6.02 -17.21 -5.68
C ALA A 224 4.55 -16.90 -5.99
N LEU A 225 3.87 -16.08 -5.15
CA LEU A 225 2.52 -15.60 -5.45
C LEU A 225 2.47 -14.73 -6.72
N MET A 226 3.47 -13.87 -6.92
CA MET A 226 3.57 -13.04 -8.12
C MET A 226 3.83 -13.88 -9.36
N GLU A 227 4.75 -14.83 -9.29
CA GLU A 227 5.08 -15.74 -10.39
C GLU A 227 3.89 -16.61 -10.82
N ALA A 228 3.14 -17.14 -9.85
CA ALA A 228 1.91 -17.89 -10.11
C ALA A 228 0.85 -17.06 -10.87
N ALA A 229 0.90 -15.74 -10.77
CA ALA A 229 0.03 -14.82 -11.50
C ALA A 229 0.63 -14.31 -12.82
N GLY A 230 1.83 -14.76 -13.21
CA GLY A 230 2.53 -14.32 -14.41
C GLY A 230 3.26 -12.98 -14.26
N LEU A 231 3.72 -12.67 -13.04
CA LEU A 231 4.52 -11.49 -12.72
C LEU A 231 5.91 -11.95 -12.26
N THR A 232 6.94 -11.77 -13.05
CA THR A 232 8.32 -12.14 -12.69
C THR A 232 8.95 -11.07 -11.83
N VAL A 233 9.41 -11.42 -10.63
CA VAL A 233 10.15 -10.50 -9.73
C VAL A 233 11.55 -10.26 -10.34
N VAL A 234 11.85 -9.00 -10.61
CA VAL A 234 13.11 -8.57 -11.24
C VAL A 234 14.05 -7.85 -10.28
N ALA A 235 13.53 -7.35 -9.16
CA ALA A 235 14.34 -6.73 -8.10
C ALA A 235 13.62 -6.79 -6.76
N ALA A 236 14.39 -6.80 -5.66
CA ALA A 236 13.90 -6.74 -4.30
C ALA A 236 14.85 -5.90 -3.44
N TYR A 237 14.29 -4.90 -2.76
CA TYR A 237 15.03 -3.90 -1.98
C TYR A 237 14.63 -3.87 -0.51
N ASP A 238 15.52 -3.36 0.35
CA ASP A 238 15.24 -3.04 1.76
C ASP A 238 14.36 -1.77 1.83
N GLY A 239 13.05 -1.97 1.82
CA GLY A 239 12.09 -0.87 1.74
C GLY A 239 12.30 0.01 0.51
N PHE A 240 12.24 1.32 0.69
CA PHE A 240 12.48 2.30 -0.38
C PHE A 240 13.98 2.61 -0.61
N GLY A 241 14.90 1.92 0.07
CA GLY A 241 16.34 2.08 -0.13
C GLY A 241 16.85 1.43 -1.41
N ASP A 242 18.17 1.57 -1.63
CA ASP A 242 18.88 0.96 -2.78
C ASP A 242 19.49 -0.40 -2.45
N ALA A 243 19.65 -0.71 -1.16
CA ALA A 243 20.22 -1.98 -0.72
C ALA A 243 19.28 -3.15 -1.07
N PRO A 244 19.82 -4.32 -1.46
CA PRO A 244 19.02 -5.52 -1.63
C PRO A 244 18.31 -5.92 -0.32
N VAL A 245 17.12 -6.52 -0.44
CA VAL A 245 16.41 -7.10 0.70
C VAL A 245 17.28 -8.17 1.36
N HIS A 246 17.28 -8.20 2.69
CA HIS A 246 18.02 -9.18 3.48
C HIS A 246 17.23 -9.60 4.72
N ARG A 247 17.68 -10.64 5.43
CA ARG A 247 16.97 -11.24 6.58
C ARG A 247 16.62 -10.30 7.74
N ARG A 248 17.21 -9.10 7.80
CA ARG A 248 16.94 -8.08 8.82
C ARG A 248 16.17 -6.88 8.30
N SER A 249 15.83 -6.88 7.01
CA SER A 249 15.00 -5.84 6.42
C SER A 249 13.61 -5.91 7.03
N SER A 250 13.21 -4.93 7.82
CA SER A 250 11.86 -4.86 8.41
C SER A 250 10.78 -4.53 7.38
N GLU A 251 11.18 -3.93 6.27
CA GLU A 251 10.35 -3.67 5.10
C GLU A 251 11.01 -4.27 3.87
N MET A 252 10.21 -4.57 2.86
CA MET A 252 10.73 -4.96 1.55
C MET A 252 9.91 -4.29 0.44
N LEU A 253 10.59 -3.98 -0.66
CA LEU A 253 9.99 -3.49 -1.89
C LEU A 253 10.36 -4.45 -3.01
N LEU A 254 9.34 -5.07 -3.62
CA LEU A 254 9.51 -5.97 -4.76
C LEU A 254 9.06 -5.29 -6.04
N VAL A 255 9.88 -5.39 -7.07
CA VAL A 255 9.55 -4.95 -8.43
C VAL A 255 9.34 -6.18 -9.28
N ALA A 256 8.14 -6.32 -9.84
CA ALA A 256 7.80 -7.43 -10.73
C ALA A 256 7.33 -6.92 -12.09
N ARG A 257 7.57 -7.69 -13.14
CA ARG A 257 7.15 -7.37 -14.51
C ARG A 257 6.22 -8.44 -15.05
N LYS A 258 5.19 -7.99 -15.74
CA LYS A 258 4.34 -8.88 -16.52
C LYS A 258 5.02 -9.24 -17.82
N ALA A 259 5.00 -10.52 -18.22
CA ALA A 259 5.54 -10.96 -19.49
C ALA A 259 5.01 -10.11 -20.67
N GLY A 260 5.91 -9.86 -21.65
CA GLY A 260 5.64 -9.08 -22.85
C GLY A 260 4.67 -9.76 -23.83
#